data_a1810087b1e167a81dcf922f18ea0da1
#
_entry.id   a1810087b1e167a81dcf922f18ea0da1
#
_cell.length_a   1.000
_cell.length_b   1.000
_cell.length_c   1.000
_cell.angle_alpha   90.00
_cell.angle_beta   90.00
_cell.angle_gamma   90.00
#
_symmetry.space_group_name_H-M   'P 1'
#
loop_
_entity.id
_entity.type
_entity.pdbx_description
1 polymer ?
#
loop_
_entity_poly.entity_id
_entity_poly.type
_entity_poly.pdbx_seq_one_letter_code
_entity_poly.pdbx_strand_id
1 'polypeptide(L)'
;MSGVSIIRTLLVANSSLLAVVPAEKIMAGVIPIGTVLPAIGITSISGMPKSTIRTDEVTLWTDRVQVTVEAKSYPSQKSILALVRDAIPAKRGTVGSFYCDSISPDIEGPDIFDSEPAISAGSQDFLVRYVR
;
A
#
# COMPACT_ATOMS: atom_id res chain seq x y z
N MET A 1 11.82 0.80 2.12
CA MET A 1 11.31 1.25 0.81
C MET A 1 10.83 0.11 -0.09
N SER A 2 11.48 -1.05 -0.02
CA SER A 2 11.18 -2.15 -0.95
C SER A 2 9.72 -2.62 -0.90
N GLY A 3 9.14 -2.77 0.29
CA GLY A 3 7.72 -3.12 0.42
C GLY A 3 6.81 -2.05 -0.16
N VAL A 4 7.13 -0.78 0.07
CA VAL A 4 6.39 0.34 -0.49
C VAL A 4 6.47 0.33 -2.02
N SER A 5 7.65 0.08 -2.58
CA SER A 5 7.85 -0.01 -4.03
C SER A 5 7.04 -1.15 -4.66
N ILE A 6 7.01 -2.32 -4.01
CA ILE A 6 6.25 -3.47 -4.46
C ILE A 6 4.76 -3.14 -4.50
N ILE A 7 4.23 -2.60 -3.41
CA ILE A 7 2.80 -2.23 -3.31
C ILE A 7 2.45 -1.18 -4.36
N ARG A 8 3.28 -0.13 -4.50
CA ARG A 8 3.02 0.91 -5.49
C ARG A 8 3.01 0.36 -6.92
N THR A 9 3.96 -0.50 -7.24
CA THR A 9 4.03 -1.14 -8.56
C THR A 9 2.74 -1.90 -8.87
N LEU A 10 2.21 -2.65 -7.90
CA LEU A 10 0.96 -3.38 -8.08
C LEU A 10 -0.24 -2.46 -8.22
N LEU A 11 -0.30 -1.38 -7.45
CA LEU A 11 -1.42 -0.43 -7.51
C LEU A 11 -1.45 0.31 -8.86
N VAL A 12 -0.31 0.79 -9.33
CA VAL A 12 -0.27 1.53 -10.61
C VAL A 12 -0.44 0.61 -11.82
N ALA A 13 -0.31 -0.69 -11.65
CA ALA A 13 -0.58 -1.66 -12.70
C ALA A 13 -2.06 -2.03 -12.83
N ASN A 14 -2.90 -1.60 -11.88
CA ASN A 14 -4.33 -1.93 -11.88
C ASN A 14 -5.13 -0.84 -12.59
N SER A 15 -5.70 -1.16 -13.74
CA SER A 15 -6.44 -0.19 -14.55
C SER A 15 -7.73 0.28 -13.89
N SER A 16 -8.41 -0.57 -13.12
CA SER A 16 -9.64 -0.21 -12.41
C SER A 16 -9.37 0.85 -11.34
N LEU A 17 -8.26 0.73 -10.63
CA LEU A 17 -7.84 1.72 -9.65
C LEU A 17 -7.41 3.02 -10.30
N LEU A 18 -6.64 2.95 -11.39
CA LEU A 18 -6.17 4.14 -12.11
C LEU A 18 -7.31 4.95 -12.73
N ALA A 19 -8.42 4.32 -13.03
CA ALA A 19 -9.61 5.03 -13.52
C ALA A 19 -10.21 5.96 -12.47
N VAL A 20 -9.96 5.70 -11.19
CA VAL A 20 -10.48 6.50 -10.06
C VAL A 20 -9.39 7.37 -9.46
N VAL A 21 -8.18 6.83 -9.27
CA VAL A 21 -7.04 7.53 -8.67
C VAL A 21 -5.88 7.48 -9.67
N PRO A 22 -5.53 8.61 -10.30
CA PRO A 22 -4.42 8.64 -11.24
C PRO A 22 -3.08 8.25 -10.58
N ALA A 23 -2.15 7.74 -11.40
CA ALA A 23 -0.87 7.24 -10.89
C ALA A 23 -0.07 8.31 -10.13
N GLU A 24 -0.13 9.58 -10.53
CA GLU A 24 0.55 10.67 -9.83
C GLU A 24 -0.02 10.95 -8.44
N LYS A 25 -1.19 10.43 -8.14
CA LYS A 25 -1.83 10.55 -6.82
C LYS A 25 -1.72 9.28 -6.00
N ILE A 26 -1.00 8.30 -6.48
CA ILE A 26 -0.60 7.10 -5.72
C ILE A 26 0.85 7.32 -5.31
N MET A 27 1.05 7.82 -4.10
CA MET A 27 2.32 8.35 -3.63
C MET A 27 3.04 7.40 -2.70
N ALA A 28 4.36 7.32 -2.84
CA ALA A 28 5.19 6.72 -1.81
C ALA A 28 5.40 7.77 -0.71
N GLY A 29 4.88 7.50 0.48
CA GLY A 29 4.96 8.42 1.61
C GLY A 29 3.61 9.03 1.97
N VAL A 30 3.67 10.10 2.76
CA VAL A 30 2.49 10.80 3.26
C VAL A 30 1.87 11.65 2.16
N ILE A 31 0.54 11.67 2.12
CA ILE A 31 -0.18 12.53 1.19
C ILE A 31 -0.01 13.99 1.63
N PRO A 32 0.53 14.88 0.77
CA PRO A 32 0.71 16.28 1.13
C PRO A 32 -0.61 16.98 1.41
N ILE A 33 -0.58 17.91 2.37
CA ILE A 33 -1.75 18.76 2.66
C ILE A 33 -2.10 19.58 1.42
N GLY A 34 -3.39 19.63 1.10
CA GLY A 34 -3.88 20.37 -0.06
C GLY A 34 -3.89 19.57 -1.36
N THR A 35 -3.54 18.29 -1.32
CA THR A 35 -3.65 17.41 -2.48
C THR A 35 -5.11 17.27 -2.89
N VAL A 36 -5.37 17.36 -4.19
CA VAL A 36 -6.72 17.16 -4.72
C VAL A 36 -7.12 15.69 -4.54
N LEU A 37 -8.23 15.46 -3.86
CA LEU A 37 -8.71 14.12 -3.56
C LEU A 37 -9.52 13.54 -4.74
N PRO A 38 -9.56 12.20 -4.89
CA PRO A 38 -8.97 11.19 -4.03
C PRO A 38 -7.47 11.03 -4.22
N ALA A 39 -6.79 10.56 -3.18
CA ALA A 39 -5.34 10.31 -3.21
C ALA A 39 -5.00 9.11 -2.33
N ILE A 40 -3.87 8.47 -2.63
CA ILE A 40 -3.39 7.30 -1.91
C ILE A 40 -1.94 7.56 -1.48
N GLY A 41 -1.65 7.30 -0.21
CA GLY A 41 -0.30 7.34 0.33
C GLY A 41 0.12 5.95 0.80
N ILE A 42 1.34 5.58 0.50
CA ILE A 42 1.88 4.27 0.85
C ILE A 42 3.08 4.49 1.77
N THR A 43 2.98 4.02 3.01
CA THR A 43 4.03 4.21 4.00
C THR A 43 4.48 2.87 4.58
N SER A 44 5.75 2.81 4.99
CA SER A 44 6.28 1.64 5.69
C SER A 44 6.07 1.84 7.18
N ILE A 45 5.45 0.84 7.83
CA ILE A 45 5.25 0.84 9.27
C ILE A 45 6.43 0.16 9.97
N SER A 46 6.88 -0.98 9.45
CA SER A 46 7.98 -1.73 10.01
C SER A 46 8.59 -2.65 8.97
N GLY A 47 9.83 -3.05 9.18
CA GLY A 47 10.51 -4.05 8.37
C GLY A 47 11.35 -4.94 9.27
N MET A 48 11.32 -6.24 9.03
CA MET A 48 12.07 -7.21 9.81
C MET A 48 12.75 -8.23 8.92
N PRO A 49 14.05 -8.47 9.10
CA PRO A 49 14.72 -9.59 8.46
C PRO A 49 14.31 -10.89 9.14
N LYS A 50 14.20 -11.96 8.36
CA LYS A 50 14.01 -13.28 8.93
C LYS A 50 15.39 -13.85 9.29
N SER A 51 15.61 -14.11 10.58
CA SER A 51 16.82 -14.76 11.03
C SER A 51 16.80 -16.23 10.61
N THR A 52 17.87 -16.66 9.94
CA THR A 52 18.10 -18.06 9.61
C THR A 52 19.41 -18.50 10.26
N ILE A 53 19.55 -19.79 10.52
CA ILE A 53 20.80 -20.37 11.03
C ILE A 53 21.92 -20.23 9.98
N ARG A 54 21.54 -20.15 8.71
CA ARG A 54 22.47 -19.91 7.61
C ARG A 54 22.70 -18.44 7.41
N THR A 55 23.98 -18.07 7.24
CA THR A 55 24.41 -16.72 6.87
C THR A 55 24.52 -16.59 5.38
N ASP A 56 23.53 -17.06 4.63
CA ASP A 56 23.50 -16.91 3.18
C ASP A 56 23.22 -15.44 2.81
N GLU A 57 23.68 -15.03 1.66
CA GLU A 57 23.57 -13.64 1.18
C GLU A 57 22.12 -13.22 0.93
N VAL A 58 21.21 -14.16 0.80
CA VAL A 58 19.79 -13.90 0.53
C VAL A 58 19.04 -13.79 1.84
N THR A 59 18.49 -12.61 2.11
CA THR A 59 17.69 -12.35 3.31
C THR A 59 16.25 -12.14 2.94
N LEU A 60 15.37 -12.91 3.59
CA LEU A 60 13.93 -12.71 3.47
C LEU A 60 13.51 -11.61 4.43
N TRP A 61 12.87 -10.57 3.91
CA TRP A 61 12.36 -9.44 4.68
C TRP A 61 10.84 -9.46 4.69
N THR A 62 10.28 -9.03 5.82
CA THR A 62 8.85 -8.78 5.95
C THR A 62 8.65 -7.32 6.28
N ASP A 63 8.02 -6.59 5.37
CA ASP A 63 7.63 -5.21 5.59
C ASP A 63 6.13 -5.15 5.88
N ARG A 64 5.76 -4.37 6.90
CA ARG A 64 4.38 -3.95 7.09
C ARG A 64 4.20 -2.62 6.38
N VAL A 65 3.34 -2.61 5.38
CA VAL A 65 3.10 -1.43 4.54
C VAL A 65 1.66 -0.99 4.75
N GLN A 66 1.47 0.29 5.02
CA GLN A 66 0.15 0.87 5.18
C GLN A 66 -0.21 1.66 3.93
N VAL A 67 -1.38 1.32 3.36
CA VAL A 67 -1.97 2.07 2.25
C VAL A 67 -3.09 2.92 2.82
N THR A 68 -2.92 4.24 2.76
CA THR A 68 -3.90 5.19 3.25
C THR A 68 -4.64 5.80 2.07
N VAL A 69 -5.96 5.78 2.12
CA VAL A 69 -6.82 6.39 1.11
C VAL A 69 -7.49 7.61 1.71
N GLU A 70 -7.34 8.76 1.07
CA GLU A 70 -8.07 9.98 1.41
C GLU A 70 -9.04 10.32 0.29
N ALA A 71 -10.29 10.55 0.64
CA ALA A 71 -11.35 10.88 -0.29
C ALA A 71 -12.28 11.95 0.29
N LYS A 72 -13.13 12.53 -0.54
CA LYS A 72 -14.05 13.59 -0.13
C LYS A 72 -15.26 13.07 0.63
N SER A 73 -15.59 11.78 0.48
CA SER A 73 -16.74 11.17 1.14
C SER A 73 -16.39 9.78 1.66
N TYR A 74 -17.14 9.34 2.65
CA TYR A 74 -16.96 8.01 3.22
C TYR A 74 -17.24 6.88 2.21
N PRO A 75 -18.33 6.90 1.43
CA PRO A 75 -18.55 5.86 0.41
C PRO A 75 -17.44 5.80 -0.64
N SER A 76 -16.91 6.95 -1.05
CA SER A 76 -15.80 7.02 -2.00
C SER A 76 -14.54 6.39 -1.42
N GLN A 77 -14.21 6.71 -0.18
CA GLN A 77 -13.07 6.13 0.53
C GLN A 77 -13.19 4.60 0.60
N LYS A 78 -14.36 4.08 0.97
CA LYS A 78 -14.57 2.63 1.07
C LYS A 78 -14.49 1.94 -0.29
N SER A 79 -15.01 2.56 -1.35
CA SER A 79 -14.91 2.03 -2.71
C SER A 79 -13.45 1.94 -3.16
N ILE A 80 -12.67 2.96 -2.89
CA ILE A 80 -11.24 2.99 -3.27
C ILE A 80 -10.45 1.95 -2.47
N LEU A 81 -10.73 1.79 -1.18
CA LEU A 81 -10.08 0.73 -0.39
C LEU A 81 -10.39 -0.67 -0.92
N ALA A 82 -11.61 -0.91 -1.38
CA ALA A 82 -11.96 -2.18 -2.02
C ALA A 82 -11.15 -2.41 -3.30
N LEU A 83 -10.98 -1.36 -4.12
CA LEU A 83 -10.14 -1.44 -5.32
C LEU A 83 -8.67 -1.70 -4.96
N VAL A 84 -8.17 -1.10 -3.89
CA VAL A 84 -6.81 -1.34 -3.40
C VAL A 84 -6.64 -2.81 -3.01
N ARG A 85 -7.57 -3.36 -2.25
CA ARG A 85 -7.51 -4.78 -1.87
C ARG A 85 -7.54 -5.71 -3.07
N ASP A 86 -8.37 -5.40 -4.06
CA ASP A 86 -8.45 -6.20 -5.29
C ASP A 86 -7.18 -6.10 -6.14
N ALA A 87 -6.50 -4.95 -6.08
CA ALA A 87 -5.27 -4.72 -6.83
C ALA A 87 -4.06 -5.44 -6.25
N ILE A 88 -4.11 -5.83 -4.98
CA ILE A 88 -3.02 -6.50 -4.27
C ILE A 88 -3.38 -7.97 -4.06
N PRO A 89 -3.11 -8.84 -5.05
CA PRO A 89 -3.36 -10.27 -4.87
C PRO A 89 -2.31 -10.90 -3.94
N ALA A 90 -2.63 -12.04 -3.37
CA ALA A 90 -1.66 -12.89 -2.68
C ALA A 90 -0.70 -13.44 -3.73
N LYS A 91 0.27 -12.64 -4.14
CA LYS A 91 1.10 -12.90 -5.31
C LYS A 91 2.48 -13.41 -4.92
N ARG A 92 2.97 -14.37 -5.69
CA ARG A 92 4.33 -14.85 -5.61
C ARG A 92 5.00 -14.63 -6.94
N GLY A 93 6.22 -14.10 -6.93
CA GLY A 93 7.01 -13.86 -8.12
C GLY A 93 7.64 -12.48 -8.12
N THR A 94 8.30 -12.14 -9.23
CA THR A 94 9.00 -10.86 -9.35
C THR A 94 8.02 -9.71 -9.53
N VAL A 95 8.18 -8.68 -8.71
CA VAL A 95 7.45 -7.43 -8.81
C VAL A 95 8.49 -6.31 -8.91
N GLY A 96 8.52 -5.62 -10.04
CA GLY A 96 9.59 -4.68 -10.31
C GLY A 96 10.95 -5.38 -10.28
N SER A 97 11.86 -4.90 -9.43
CA SER A 97 13.20 -5.49 -9.26
C SER A 97 13.31 -6.44 -8.06
N PHE A 98 12.20 -6.75 -7.39
CA PHE A 98 12.19 -7.58 -6.20
C PHE A 98 11.46 -8.89 -6.43
N TYR A 99 12.00 -9.97 -5.85
CA TYR A 99 11.25 -11.23 -5.76
C TYR A 99 10.37 -11.20 -4.54
N CYS A 100 9.07 -11.27 -4.75
CA CYS A 100 8.08 -11.26 -3.70
C CYS A 100 7.66 -12.70 -3.38
N ASP A 101 7.84 -13.12 -2.12
CA ASP A 101 7.44 -14.45 -1.68
C ASP A 101 5.96 -14.52 -1.38
N SER A 102 5.43 -13.51 -0.71
CA SER A 102 4.00 -13.44 -0.41
C SER A 102 3.58 -12.02 -0.05
N ILE A 103 2.32 -11.72 -0.31
CA ILE A 103 1.67 -10.50 0.16
C ILE A 103 0.36 -10.94 0.80
N SER A 104 0.12 -10.51 2.03
CA SER A 104 -1.13 -10.81 2.72
C SER A 104 -1.73 -9.54 3.32
N PRO A 105 -3.07 -9.38 3.25
CA PRO A 105 -3.72 -8.27 3.95
C PRO A 105 -3.58 -8.48 5.46
N ASP A 106 -3.49 -7.38 6.18
CA ASP A 106 -3.36 -7.38 7.62
C ASP A 106 -4.45 -6.49 8.22
N ILE A 107 -4.10 -5.55 9.07
CA ILE A 107 -5.07 -4.75 9.81
C ILE A 107 -5.70 -3.68 8.90
N GLU A 108 -7.04 -3.56 8.96
CA GLU A 108 -7.74 -2.36 8.51
C GLU A 108 -7.64 -1.32 9.61
N GLY A 109 -7.16 -0.13 9.26
CA GLY A 109 -7.07 0.96 10.19
C GLY A 109 -8.43 1.61 10.47
N PRO A 110 -8.53 2.50 11.48
CA PRO A 110 -9.77 3.19 11.78
C PRO A 110 -10.13 4.18 10.69
N ASP A 111 -11.42 4.44 10.56
CA ASP A 111 -11.88 5.54 9.74
C ASP A 111 -11.56 6.86 10.43
N ILE A 112 -11.00 7.80 9.69
CA ILE A 112 -10.67 9.13 10.18
C ILE A 112 -11.42 10.13 9.31
N PHE A 113 -12.13 11.05 9.95
CA PHE A 113 -12.85 12.10 9.26
C PHE A 113 -12.42 13.47 9.76
N ASP A 114 -12.05 14.34 8.84
CA ASP A 114 -11.74 15.73 9.12
C ASP A 114 -12.79 16.59 8.40
N SER A 115 -13.45 17.48 9.15
CA SER A 115 -14.55 18.28 8.61
C SER A 115 -14.07 19.52 7.84
N GLU A 116 -12.84 19.98 8.07
CA GLU A 116 -12.31 21.18 7.41
C GLU A 116 -10.81 21.04 7.08
N PRO A 117 -10.45 20.74 5.81
CA PRO A 117 -11.33 20.39 4.70
C PRO A 117 -11.97 19.03 4.90
N ALA A 118 -13.09 18.75 4.22
CA ALA A 118 -13.79 17.48 4.33
C ALA A 118 -12.93 16.36 3.72
N ILE A 119 -12.34 15.55 4.59
CA ILE A 119 -11.48 14.42 4.21
C ILE A 119 -11.96 13.19 4.97
N SER A 120 -12.27 12.14 4.25
CA SER A 120 -12.53 10.82 4.82
C SER A 120 -11.34 9.93 4.51
N ALA A 121 -10.64 9.49 5.54
CA ALA A 121 -9.44 8.68 5.41
C ALA A 121 -9.65 7.29 6.01
N GLY A 122 -9.09 6.30 5.35
CA GLY A 122 -9.05 4.93 5.84
C GLY A 122 -7.77 4.27 5.36
N SER A 123 -7.40 3.17 6.00
CA SER A 123 -6.15 2.49 5.66
C SER A 123 -6.31 0.98 5.69
N GLN A 124 -5.45 0.32 4.92
CA GLN A 124 -5.30 -1.13 4.90
C GLN A 124 -3.82 -1.43 4.97
N ASP A 125 -3.45 -2.28 5.92
CA ASP A 125 -2.06 -2.74 6.04
C ASP A 125 -1.88 -4.04 5.26
N PHE A 126 -0.69 -4.19 4.69
CA PHE A 126 -0.26 -5.42 4.02
C PHE A 126 1.06 -5.88 4.59
N LEU A 127 1.21 -7.19 4.73
CA LEU A 127 2.50 -7.82 5.03
C LEU A 127 3.11 -8.28 3.73
N VAL A 128 4.25 -7.71 3.37
CA VAL A 128 4.98 -8.00 2.14
C VAL A 128 6.26 -8.75 2.50
N ARG A 129 6.35 -10.00 2.07
CA ARG A 129 7.55 -10.82 2.26
C ARG A 129 8.29 -10.89 0.94
N TYR A 130 9.52 -10.44 0.94
CA TYR A 130 10.32 -10.35 -0.28
C TYR A 130 11.78 -10.62 0.00
N VAL A 131 12.52 -10.94 -1.05
CA VAL A 131 13.97 -11.15 -0.99
C VAL A 131 14.66 -9.81 -1.23
N ARG A 132 15.55 -9.48 -0.31
CA ARG A 132 16.30 -8.23 -0.36
C ARG A 132 17.76 -8.46 -0.76
#